data_ff5b0d53055a098614ecaaaab9850c46
#
_entry.id   ff5b0d53055a098614ecaaaab9850c46
#
_cell.length_a   1.000
_cell.length_b   1.000
_cell.length_c   1.000
_cell.angle_alpha   90.00
_cell.angle_beta   90.00
_cell.angle_gamma   90.00
#
_symmetry.space_group_name_H-M   'P 1'
#
loop_
_entity.id
_entity.type
_entity.pdbx_description
1 polymer ?
#
loop_
_entity_poly.entity_id
_entity_poly.type
_entity_poly.pdbx_seq_one_letter_code
_entity_poly.pdbx_strand_id
1 'polypeptide(L)'
;MNLEKLFSNKIEIYQNLIFTKTDSRPLGFAQEQTKDVFSEKWSEVEDGNQKEELYSFQKEWFLDLYGFSDEEALKLYLSDKKIIVDAGCGLGYKSAWLAKLAPESIVIGIDISESIQIASKNYEEIPNLFFYQSDIADTKINIDTIDFVICDQVIMHTENPDHTFKDLSSIVSNDGEFACYVYRKKALPRELLDDYFRKATFDIPNDKLWEMSAQLTELGKRLSELDIKFESPDIPVLGIKGGTYDIQRFIYWNFLKCFWREDWGKEMCDATNFDWYAPSNAKRYSKSDFEKMIFENKMEIISFHEEDACYSGRFKK
;
A
#
# COMPACT_ATOMS: atom_id res chain seq x y z
N MET A 1 11.51 -19.55 18.06
CA MET A 1 10.76 -18.52 18.84
C MET A 1 9.32 -18.98 18.99
N ASN A 2 8.62 -18.69 20.11
CA ASN A 2 7.20 -19.06 20.26
C ASN A 2 6.33 -17.88 19.79
N LEU A 3 5.63 -18.04 18.64
CA LEU A 3 4.72 -17.04 18.07
C LEU A 3 3.60 -16.60 19.03
N GLU A 4 3.14 -17.48 19.92
CA GLU A 4 2.09 -17.15 20.91
C GLU A 4 2.47 -15.97 21.80
N LYS A 5 3.78 -15.76 22.06
CA LYS A 5 4.25 -14.66 22.89
C LYS A 5 4.21 -13.30 22.19
N LEU A 6 4.04 -13.26 20.87
CA LEU A 6 3.93 -12.02 20.12
C LEU A 6 2.56 -11.39 20.24
N PHE A 7 1.54 -12.16 20.60
CA PHE A 7 0.16 -11.69 20.62
C PHE A 7 -0.33 -11.47 22.05
N SER A 8 -1.14 -10.44 22.24
CA SER A 8 -1.83 -10.16 23.51
C SER A 8 -2.96 -11.17 23.78
N ASN A 9 -3.46 -11.81 22.73
CA ASN A 9 -4.53 -12.78 22.76
C ASN A 9 -4.00 -14.20 22.49
N LYS A 10 -4.77 -15.20 22.91
CA LYS A 10 -4.47 -16.59 22.56
C LYS A 10 -4.65 -16.78 21.05
N ILE A 11 -3.63 -17.32 20.40
CA ILE A 11 -3.67 -17.66 18.98
C ILE A 11 -3.73 -19.17 18.79
N GLU A 12 -4.23 -19.59 17.64
CA GLU A 12 -4.14 -20.93 17.10
C GLU A 12 -3.50 -20.83 15.72
N ILE A 13 -2.64 -21.78 15.38
CA ILE A 13 -1.96 -21.82 14.08
C ILE A 13 -2.39 -23.10 13.38
N TYR A 14 -2.91 -22.94 12.17
CA TYR A 14 -3.20 -24.05 11.28
C TYR A 14 -2.41 -23.86 9.98
N GLN A 15 -1.50 -24.80 9.69
CA GLN A 15 -0.48 -24.63 8.64
C GLN A 15 0.32 -23.36 8.88
N ASN A 16 0.19 -22.37 8.00
CA ASN A 16 0.82 -21.04 8.14
C ASN A 16 -0.20 -19.91 8.40
N LEU A 17 -1.46 -20.25 8.73
CA LEU A 17 -2.49 -19.26 9.11
C LEU A 17 -2.57 -19.12 10.63
N ILE A 18 -2.57 -17.87 11.08
CA ILE A 18 -2.75 -17.49 12.49
C ILE A 18 -4.21 -17.08 12.70
N PHE A 19 -4.83 -17.62 13.71
CA PHE A 19 -6.20 -17.31 14.15
C PHE A 19 -6.17 -16.79 15.58
N THR A 20 -6.97 -15.75 15.85
CA THR A 20 -7.26 -15.29 17.23
C THR A 20 -8.69 -15.66 17.61
N LYS A 21 -8.91 -15.96 18.89
CA LYS A 21 -10.26 -16.30 19.41
C LYS A 21 -11.11 -15.08 19.75
N THR A 22 -10.63 -13.88 19.50
CA THR A 22 -11.35 -12.64 19.78
C THR A 22 -12.23 -12.23 18.62
N ASP A 23 -13.43 -11.76 18.94
CA ASP A 23 -14.29 -11.10 17.96
C ASP A 23 -13.54 -9.92 17.36
N SER A 24 -13.46 -9.86 16.03
CA SER A 24 -12.96 -8.71 15.30
C SER A 24 -13.84 -7.50 15.61
N ARG A 25 -13.22 -6.34 15.78
CA ARG A 25 -13.95 -5.06 15.87
C ARG A 25 -14.85 -4.91 14.65
N PRO A 26 -16.14 -4.52 14.81
CA PRO A 26 -16.97 -4.20 13.66
C PRO A 26 -16.32 -3.10 12.83
N LEU A 27 -16.19 -3.32 11.54
CA LEU A 27 -15.66 -2.33 10.61
C LEU A 27 -16.70 -1.24 10.37
N GLY A 28 -16.25 0.00 10.18
CA GLY A 28 -17.09 1.06 9.65
C GLY A 28 -17.45 0.76 8.19
N PHE A 29 -18.58 1.29 7.72
CA PHE A 29 -19.11 1.02 6.38
C PHE A 29 -18.10 1.31 5.26
N ALA A 30 -17.35 2.41 5.34
CA ALA A 30 -16.31 2.76 4.36
C ALA A 30 -15.13 1.79 4.37
N GLN A 31 -14.76 1.25 5.53
CA GLN A 31 -13.70 0.26 5.65
C GLN A 31 -14.14 -1.10 5.10
N GLU A 32 -15.40 -1.49 5.33
CA GLU A 32 -15.95 -2.71 4.79
C GLU A 32 -16.00 -2.67 3.26
N GLN A 33 -16.49 -1.58 2.69
CA GLN A 33 -16.49 -1.35 1.24
C GLN A 33 -15.06 -1.37 0.67
N THR A 34 -14.11 -0.70 1.33
CA THR A 34 -12.71 -0.69 0.90
C THR A 34 -12.10 -2.09 0.93
N LYS A 35 -12.39 -2.89 1.98
CA LYS A 35 -11.98 -4.30 2.07
C LYS A 35 -12.52 -5.14 0.91
N ASP A 36 -13.80 -4.97 0.57
CA ASP A 36 -14.44 -5.73 -0.51
C ASP A 36 -13.85 -5.38 -1.88
N VAL A 37 -13.59 -4.09 -2.15
CA VAL A 37 -12.91 -3.61 -3.35
C VAL A 37 -11.53 -4.27 -3.51
N PHE A 38 -10.71 -4.29 -2.46
CA PHE A 38 -9.39 -4.90 -2.52
C PHE A 38 -9.45 -6.44 -2.59
N SER A 39 -10.44 -7.08 -1.97
CA SER A 39 -10.65 -8.53 -2.11
C SER A 39 -10.92 -8.91 -3.56
N GLU A 40 -11.79 -8.17 -4.25
CA GLU A 40 -12.09 -8.39 -5.67
C GLU A 40 -10.87 -8.10 -6.57
N LYS A 41 -10.22 -6.95 -6.35
CA LYS A 41 -8.99 -6.61 -7.09
C LYS A 41 -7.94 -7.70 -7.02
N TRP A 42 -7.67 -8.22 -5.82
CA TRP A 42 -6.65 -9.24 -5.65
C TRP A 42 -7.04 -10.58 -6.28
N SER A 43 -8.34 -10.90 -6.35
CA SER A 43 -8.83 -12.05 -7.09
C SER A 43 -8.56 -11.91 -8.60
N GLU A 44 -8.85 -10.75 -9.18
CA GLU A 44 -8.57 -10.44 -10.59
C GLU A 44 -7.07 -10.49 -10.92
N VAL A 45 -6.22 -9.96 -10.03
CA VAL A 45 -4.75 -10.01 -10.19
C VAL A 45 -4.23 -11.44 -10.11
N GLU A 46 -4.77 -12.29 -9.22
CA GLU A 46 -4.35 -13.70 -9.11
C GLU A 46 -4.63 -14.48 -10.37
N ASP A 47 -5.75 -14.21 -11.02
CA ASP A 47 -6.17 -14.87 -12.27
C ASP A 47 -5.51 -14.26 -13.52
N GLY A 48 -4.86 -13.09 -13.38
CA GLY A 48 -4.28 -12.34 -14.51
C GLY A 48 -2.93 -12.86 -14.99
N ASN A 49 -2.62 -12.60 -16.27
CA ASN A 49 -1.39 -13.06 -16.94
C ASN A 49 -0.15 -12.18 -16.65
N GLN A 50 -0.31 -11.01 -16.01
CA GLN A 50 0.76 -10.00 -15.77
C GLN A 50 1.28 -9.99 -14.34
N LYS A 51 0.96 -11.01 -13.56
CA LYS A 51 1.31 -11.11 -12.13
C LYS A 51 2.82 -11.00 -11.88
N GLU A 52 3.63 -11.72 -12.64
CA GLU A 52 5.07 -11.75 -12.46
C GLU A 52 5.73 -10.39 -12.81
N GLU A 53 5.26 -9.72 -13.85
CA GLU A 53 5.74 -8.38 -14.24
C GLU A 53 5.41 -7.35 -13.16
N LEU A 54 4.18 -7.41 -12.62
CA LEU A 54 3.75 -6.55 -11.51
C LEU A 54 4.64 -6.76 -10.28
N TYR A 55 4.92 -8.02 -9.92
CA TYR A 55 5.74 -8.34 -8.76
C TYR A 55 7.19 -7.89 -8.93
N SER A 56 7.76 -8.05 -10.13
CA SER A 56 9.11 -7.57 -10.44
C SER A 56 9.19 -6.05 -10.29
N PHE A 57 8.27 -5.31 -10.93
CA PHE A 57 8.19 -3.86 -10.79
C PHE A 57 8.06 -3.40 -9.34
N GLN A 58 7.17 -4.03 -8.57
CA GLN A 58 6.94 -3.63 -7.18
C GLN A 58 8.13 -3.91 -6.26
N LYS A 59 8.94 -4.95 -6.54
CA LYS A 59 10.18 -5.20 -5.80
C LYS A 59 11.22 -4.09 -6.06
N GLU A 60 11.44 -3.74 -7.31
CA GLU A 60 12.37 -2.66 -7.68
C GLU A 60 11.92 -1.34 -7.06
N TRP A 61 10.63 -1.03 -7.15
CA TRP A 61 10.07 0.18 -6.57
C TRP A 61 10.17 0.19 -5.03
N PHE A 62 9.95 -0.96 -4.38
CA PHE A 62 10.12 -1.10 -2.93
C PHE A 62 11.55 -0.73 -2.48
N LEU A 63 12.56 -1.20 -3.20
CA LEU A 63 13.95 -0.87 -2.89
C LEU A 63 14.20 0.65 -2.94
N ASP A 64 13.72 1.31 -3.98
CA ASP A 64 13.83 2.77 -4.14
C ASP A 64 13.05 3.53 -3.07
N LEU A 65 11.78 3.18 -2.85
CA LEU A 65 10.89 3.80 -1.85
C LEU A 65 11.45 3.80 -0.42
N TYR A 66 12.23 2.77 -0.07
CA TYR A 66 12.74 2.58 1.28
C TYR A 66 14.26 2.73 1.38
N GLY A 67 14.92 3.19 0.33
CA GLY A 67 16.32 3.56 0.32
C GLY A 67 17.27 2.37 0.42
N PHE A 68 16.93 1.25 -0.22
CA PHE A 68 17.84 0.13 -0.44
C PHE A 68 18.43 0.21 -1.85
N SER A 69 19.76 0.09 -1.97
CA SER A 69 20.41 0.16 -3.28
C SER A 69 20.07 -0.99 -4.22
N ASP A 70 19.80 -2.16 -3.63
CA ASP A 70 19.52 -3.40 -4.33
C ASP A 70 18.99 -4.49 -3.35
N GLU A 71 18.66 -5.65 -3.89
CA GLU A 71 18.16 -6.79 -3.10
C GLU A 71 19.20 -7.32 -2.10
N GLU A 72 20.49 -7.29 -2.42
CA GLU A 72 21.53 -7.73 -1.50
C GLU A 72 21.68 -6.79 -0.30
N ALA A 73 21.51 -5.47 -0.50
CA ALA A 73 21.46 -4.50 0.59
C ALA A 73 20.24 -4.73 1.51
N LEU A 74 19.07 -5.01 0.93
CA LEU A 74 17.88 -5.39 1.70
C LEU A 74 18.10 -6.69 2.46
N LYS A 75 18.66 -7.73 1.84
CA LYS A 75 18.98 -9.00 2.48
C LYS A 75 19.96 -8.85 3.65
N LEU A 76 20.99 -8.02 3.46
CA LEU A 76 21.93 -7.71 4.53
C LEU A 76 21.25 -6.99 5.70
N TYR A 77 20.38 -6.02 5.40
CA TYR A 77 19.59 -5.30 6.40
C TYR A 77 18.65 -6.25 7.19
N LEU A 78 18.04 -7.23 6.50
CA LEU A 78 17.13 -8.18 7.14
C LEU A 78 17.85 -9.27 7.94
N SER A 79 19.15 -9.47 7.76
CA SER A 79 19.90 -10.59 8.34
C SER A 79 19.96 -10.60 9.87
N ASP A 80 19.79 -9.47 10.53
CA ASP A 80 19.74 -9.31 11.99
C ASP A 80 18.31 -9.19 12.56
N LYS A 81 17.29 -9.13 11.71
CA LYS A 81 15.89 -9.03 12.12
C LYS A 81 15.36 -10.42 12.48
N LYS A 82 14.68 -10.53 13.61
CA LYS A 82 14.06 -11.79 14.07
C LYS A 82 12.61 -11.90 13.64
N ILE A 83 11.90 -10.76 13.66
CA ILE A 83 10.47 -10.71 13.36
C ILE A 83 10.20 -9.53 12.43
N ILE A 84 9.55 -9.85 11.31
CA ILE A 84 9.17 -8.90 10.27
C ILE A 84 7.64 -8.98 10.09
N VAL A 85 6.96 -7.84 10.05
CA VAL A 85 5.52 -7.74 9.79
C VAL A 85 5.29 -6.97 8.50
N ASP A 86 4.54 -7.56 7.57
CA ASP A 86 4.03 -6.93 6.34
C ASP A 86 2.54 -6.63 6.53
N ALA A 87 2.24 -5.38 6.90
CA ALA A 87 0.90 -4.91 7.24
C ALA A 87 0.15 -4.45 5.97
N GLY A 88 -0.87 -5.18 5.57
CA GLY A 88 -1.60 -5.06 4.31
C GLY A 88 -0.93 -5.85 3.19
N CYS A 89 -0.65 -7.12 3.46
CA CYS A 89 0.15 -7.95 2.56
C CYS A 89 -0.56 -8.37 1.27
N GLY A 90 -1.90 -8.21 1.17
CA GLY A 90 -2.70 -8.65 0.02
C GLY A 90 -2.47 -10.13 -0.30
N LEU A 91 -2.03 -10.42 -1.53
CA LEU A 91 -1.69 -11.79 -1.99
C LEU A 91 -0.36 -12.34 -1.40
N GLY A 92 0.32 -11.60 -0.53
CA GLY A 92 1.48 -12.08 0.23
C GLY A 92 2.80 -12.19 -0.55
N TYR A 93 2.89 -11.71 -1.79
CA TYR A 93 4.11 -11.88 -2.59
C TYR A 93 5.32 -11.13 -2.00
N LYS A 94 5.12 -9.92 -1.40
CA LYS A 94 6.18 -9.19 -0.70
C LYS A 94 6.59 -9.92 0.58
N SER A 95 5.62 -10.38 1.37
CA SER A 95 5.88 -11.22 2.55
C SER A 95 6.71 -12.45 2.21
N ALA A 96 6.37 -13.14 1.11
CA ALA A 96 7.10 -14.32 0.62
C ALA A 96 8.51 -13.98 0.13
N TRP A 97 8.68 -12.85 -0.54
CA TRP A 97 9.99 -12.35 -0.95
C TRP A 97 10.88 -12.05 0.25
N LEU A 98 10.37 -11.31 1.24
CA LEU A 98 11.10 -11.00 2.48
C LEU A 98 11.45 -12.26 3.27
N ALA A 99 10.55 -13.24 3.36
CA ALA A 99 10.80 -14.51 4.03
C ALA A 99 11.94 -15.31 3.37
N LYS A 100 12.03 -15.27 2.03
CA LYS A 100 13.13 -15.90 1.28
C LYS A 100 14.46 -15.17 1.49
N LEU A 101 14.46 -13.84 1.60
CA LEU A 101 15.65 -13.04 1.87
C LEU A 101 16.15 -13.18 3.32
N ALA A 102 15.24 -13.44 4.25
CA ALA A 102 15.52 -13.55 5.69
C ALA A 102 15.10 -14.93 6.25
N PRO A 103 15.75 -16.04 5.88
CA PRO A 103 15.32 -17.39 6.24
C PRO A 103 15.36 -17.69 7.75
N GLU A 104 16.15 -16.93 8.51
CA GLU A 104 16.23 -17.06 9.99
C GLU A 104 15.21 -16.19 10.74
N SER A 105 14.48 -15.34 10.01
CA SER A 105 13.46 -14.46 10.57
C SER A 105 12.09 -15.12 10.49
N ILE A 106 11.18 -14.73 11.37
CA ILE A 106 9.75 -14.99 11.21
C ILE A 106 9.14 -13.81 10.45
N VAL A 107 8.44 -14.10 9.36
CA VAL A 107 7.68 -13.09 8.61
C VAL A 107 6.19 -13.33 8.78
N ILE A 108 5.44 -12.27 9.11
CA ILE A 108 3.98 -12.33 9.30
C ILE A 108 3.35 -11.34 8.34
N GLY A 109 2.62 -11.85 7.33
CA GLY A 109 1.77 -11.05 6.48
C GLY A 109 0.39 -10.85 7.15
N ILE A 110 -0.06 -9.60 7.26
CA ILE A 110 -1.36 -9.25 7.83
C ILE A 110 -2.21 -8.58 6.77
N ASP A 111 -3.43 -9.03 6.58
CA ASP A 111 -4.42 -8.37 5.73
C ASP A 111 -5.82 -8.56 6.28
N ILE A 112 -6.70 -7.58 6.05
CA ILE A 112 -8.10 -7.64 6.48
C ILE A 112 -8.96 -8.41 5.49
N SER A 113 -8.53 -8.47 4.23
CA SER A 113 -9.27 -9.09 3.13
C SER A 113 -9.17 -10.62 3.12
N GLU A 114 -10.01 -11.25 2.31
CA GLU A 114 -9.99 -12.70 2.14
C GLU A 114 -8.80 -13.19 1.28
N SER A 115 -8.06 -12.27 0.64
CA SER A 115 -6.83 -12.58 -0.10
C SER A 115 -5.79 -13.31 0.76
N ILE A 116 -5.85 -13.15 2.08
CA ILE A 116 -4.99 -13.85 3.04
C ILE A 116 -5.08 -15.36 2.93
N GLN A 117 -6.24 -15.92 2.57
CA GLN A 117 -6.44 -17.36 2.36
C GLN A 117 -5.70 -17.84 1.09
N ILE A 118 -5.73 -17.00 0.04
CA ILE A 118 -5.01 -17.26 -1.21
C ILE A 118 -3.50 -17.17 -0.94
N ALA A 119 -3.06 -16.14 -0.23
CA ALA A 119 -1.66 -15.95 0.15
C ALA A 119 -1.13 -17.15 0.96
N SER A 120 -1.86 -17.60 1.97
CA SER A 120 -1.49 -18.75 2.78
C SER A 120 -1.28 -20.01 1.93
N LYS A 121 -2.19 -20.28 0.99
CA LYS A 121 -2.13 -21.44 0.11
C LYS A 121 -0.96 -21.33 -0.89
N ASN A 122 -0.75 -20.14 -1.47
CA ASN A 122 0.28 -19.93 -2.48
C ASN A 122 1.71 -20.05 -1.92
N TYR A 123 1.89 -19.85 -0.62
CA TYR A 123 3.20 -19.80 0.03
C TYR A 123 3.31 -20.76 1.23
N GLU A 124 2.52 -21.82 1.26
CA GLU A 124 2.53 -22.83 2.36
C GLU A 124 3.89 -23.55 2.52
N GLU A 125 4.68 -23.61 1.44
CA GLU A 125 6.00 -24.23 1.42
C GLU A 125 7.09 -23.38 2.09
N ILE A 126 6.83 -22.12 2.45
CA ILE A 126 7.82 -21.23 3.05
C ILE A 126 7.74 -21.36 4.59
N PRO A 127 8.71 -22.03 5.26
CA PRO A 127 8.56 -22.47 6.64
C PRO A 127 8.58 -21.35 7.69
N ASN A 128 9.11 -20.17 7.33
CA ASN A 128 9.23 -19.01 8.20
C ASN A 128 8.21 -17.90 7.89
N LEU A 129 7.21 -18.18 7.02
CA LEU A 129 6.17 -17.25 6.63
C LEU A 129 4.82 -17.65 7.19
N PHE A 130 4.17 -16.71 7.87
CA PHE A 130 2.85 -16.87 8.45
C PHE A 130 1.91 -15.77 7.98
N PHE A 131 0.62 -16.06 7.94
CA PHE A 131 -0.41 -15.12 7.53
C PHE A 131 -1.45 -14.95 8.64
N TYR A 132 -1.93 -13.72 8.82
CA TYR A 132 -2.88 -13.38 9.86
C TYR A 132 -3.97 -12.47 9.30
N GLN A 133 -5.22 -12.96 9.27
CA GLN A 133 -6.36 -12.15 8.87
C GLN A 133 -6.77 -11.21 10.00
N SER A 134 -6.45 -9.93 9.89
CA SER A 134 -6.73 -8.92 10.92
C SER A 134 -6.75 -7.52 10.34
N ASP A 135 -7.45 -6.61 11.05
CA ASP A 135 -7.31 -5.17 10.83
C ASP A 135 -5.93 -4.70 11.32
N ILE A 136 -5.16 -4.05 10.44
CA ILE A 136 -3.85 -3.50 10.79
C ILE A 136 -3.91 -2.31 11.76
N ALA A 137 -5.08 -1.75 11.99
CA ALA A 137 -5.33 -0.75 13.02
C ALA A 137 -5.57 -1.36 14.43
N ASP A 138 -5.57 -2.70 14.54
CA ASP A 138 -5.76 -3.42 15.81
C ASP A 138 -5.20 -4.85 15.70
N THR A 139 -3.88 -4.95 15.50
CA THR A 139 -3.20 -6.22 15.17
C THR A 139 -3.19 -7.25 16.31
N LYS A 140 -3.46 -6.82 17.55
CA LYS A 140 -3.29 -7.65 18.77
C LYS A 140 -1.84 -8.15 18.98
N ILE A 141 -0.87 -7.62 18.25
CA ILE A 141 0.54 -7.85 18.48
C ILE A 141 0.99 -7.02 19.69
N ASN A 142 1.85 -7.58 20.52
CA ASN A 142 2.36 -6.88 21.70
C ASN A 142 3.27 -5.72 21.30
N ILE A 143 3.22 -4.64 22.07
CA ILE A 143 4.09 -3.47 21.87
C ILE A 143 5.57 -3.85 22.01
N ASP A 144 6.43 -3.12 21.29
CA ASP A 144 7.90 -3.25 21.35
C ASP A 144 8.43 -4.66 21.01
N THR A 145 7.79 -5.39 20.10
CA THR A 145 8.17 -6.79 19.80
C THR A 145 8.69 -7.03 18.39
N ILE A 146 8.45 -6.13 17.43
CA ILE A 146 8.72 -6.34 16.01
C ILE A 146 9.98 -5.56 15.58
N ASP A 147 10.94 -6.23 14.94
CA ASP A 147 12.18 -5.59 14.50
C ASP A 147 12.00 -4.77 13.22
N PHE A 148 11.08 -5.18 12.33
CA PHE A 148 10.77 -4.44 11.12
C PHE A 148 9.28 -4.56 10.76
N VAL A 149 8.58 -3.44 10.73
CA VAL A 149 7.20 -3.32 10.28
C VAL A 149 7.18 -2.63 8.93
N ILE A 150 6.41 -3.16 7.99
CA ILE A 150 6.22 -2.61 6.66
C ILE A 150 4.73 -2.34 6.48
N CYS A 151 4.35 -1.14 6.01
CA CYS A 151 3.01 -0.79 5.59
C CYS A 151 3.10 -0.06 4.25
N ASP A 152 3.27 -0.85 3.18
CA ASP A 152 3.56 -0.36 1.85
C ASP A 152 2.31 -0.26 0.99
N GLN A 153 1.92 0.97 0.64
CA GLN A 153 0.76 1.30 -0.20
C GLN A 153 -0.61 0.91 0.43
N VAL A 154 -0.72 0.91 1.76
CA VAL A 154 -1.92 0.41 2.47
C VAL A 154 -2.53 1.43 3.40
N ILE A 155 -1.74 2.10 4.24
CA ILE A 155 -2.24 2.87 5.39
C ILE A 155 -3.30 3.92 5.02
N MET A 156 -3.18 4.55 3.84
CA MET A 156 -4.11 5.55 3.34
C MET A 156 -5.52 4.98 3.05
N HIS A 157 -5.65 3.68 2.98
CA HIS A 157 -6.90 2.95 2.75
C HIS A 157 -7.56 2.46 4.04
N THR A 158 -6.98 2.76 5.20
CA THR A 158 -7.62 2.47 6.49
C THR A 158 -8.61 3.56 6.87
N GLU A 159 -9.58 3.23 7.73
CA GLU A 159 -10.60 4.18 8.20
C GLU A 159 -9.97 5.40 8.91
N ASN A 160 -8.94 5.14 9.70
CA ASN A 160 -8.16 6.17 10.40
C ASN A 160 -6.65 5.92 10.28
N PRO A 161 -6.01 6.41 9.22
CA PRO A 161 -4.58 6.20 9.01
C PRO A 161 -3.67 6.70 10.14
N ASP A 162 -4.05 7.79 10.82
CA ASP A 162 -3.27 8.32 11.94
C ASP A 162 -3.30 7.35 13.14
N HIS A 163 -4.46 6.72 13.40
CA HIS A 163 -4.58 5.67 14.41
C HIS A 163 -3.82 4.42 13.99
N THR A 164 -3.95 3.99 12.73
CA THR A 164 -3.24 2.84 12.20
C THR A 164 -1.72 3.02 12.28
N PHE A 165 -1.21 4.21 11.94
CA PHE A 165 0.22 4.52 12.07
C PHE A 165 0.68 4.40 13.53
N LYS A 166 -0.13 4.92 14.47
CA LYS A 166 0.14 4.81 15.90
C LYS A 166 0.17 3.36 16.38
N ASP A 167 -0.79 2.54 15.96
CA ASP A 167 -0.83 1.12 16.34
C ASP A 167 0.38 0.38 15.80
N LEU A 168 0.66 0.49 14.49
CA LEU A 168 1.81 -0.14 13.85
C LEU A 168 3.15 0.35 14.41
N SER A 169 3.32 1.65 14.69
CA SER A 169 4.53 2.16 15.32
C SER A 169 4.71 1.67 16.77
N SER A 170 3.61 1.37 17.46
CA SER A 170 3.67 0.89 18.85
C SER A 170 4.26 -0.51 18.97
N ILE A 171 3.99 -1.39 17.99
CA ILE A 171 4.51 -2.77 17.99
C ILE A 171 5.99 -2.85 17.58
N VAL A 172 6.55 -1.79 16.95
CA VAL A 172 7.98 -1.71 16.61
C VAL A 172 8.82 -1.73 17.89
N SER A 173 9.85 -2.56 17.94
CA SER A 173 10.80 -2.64 19.07
C SER A 173 11.66 -1.37 19.18
N ASN A 174 12.31 -1.15 20.34
CA ASN A 174 13.08 0.08 20.59
C ASN A 174 14.25 0.31 19.61
N ASP A 175 14.76 -0.75 18.99
CA ASP A 175 15.79 -0.67 17.95
C ASP A 175 15.25 -1.04 16.55
N GLY A 176 13.94 -1.21 16.44
CA GLY A 176 13.26 -1.59 15.22
C GLY A 176 12.97 -0.42 14.30
N GLU A 177 12.54 -0.74 13.09
CA GLU A 177 12.17 0.25 12.07
C GLU A 177 10.76 0.00 11.54
N PHE A 178 10.11 1.10 11.14
CA PHE A 178 8.83 1.12 10.45
C PHE A 178 8.99 1.71 9.05
N ALA A 179 8.70 0.93 8.02
CA ALA A 179 8.63 1.37 6.64
C ALA A 179 7.18 1.68 6.27
N CYS A 180 6.90 2.92 5.85
CA CYS A 180 5.55 3.34 5.53
C CYS A 180 5.49 4.20 4.27
N TYR A 181 4.42 4.02 3.50
CA TYR A 181 4.09 4.76 2.29
C TYR A 181 2.76 5.47 2.45
N VAL A 182 2.66 6.72 2.01
CA VAL A 182 1.40 7.49 1.95
C VAL A 182 1.23 8.17 0.60
N TYR A 183 -0.01 8.33 0.14
CA TYR A 183 -0.30 9.12 -1.04
C TYR A 183 -0.01 10.59 -0.80
N ARG A 184 0.74 11.22 -1.73
CA ARG A 184 0.96 12.65 -1.76
C ARG A 184 -0.27 13.38 -2.27
N LYS A 185 -0.61 14.53 -1.66
CA LYS A 185 -1.61 15.48 -2.20
C LYS A 185 -1.18 15.97 -3.56
N LYS A 186 -2.14 16.08 -4.46
CA LYS A 186 -1.98 16.56 -5.83
C LYS A 186 -2.35 18.05 -5.92
N ALA A 187 -2.38 18.59 -7.14
CA ALA A 187 -2.91 19.93 -7.39
C ALA A 187 -4.36 20.06 -6.89
N LEU A 188 -4.73 21.26 -6.43
CA LEU A 188 -6.05 21.51 -5.84
C LEU A 188 -7.23 21.08 -6.74
N PRO A 189 -7.22 21.31 -8.06
CA PRO A 189 -8.32 20.84 -8.92
C PRO A 189 -8.45 19.32 -8.90
N ARG A 190 -7.32 18.60 -8.87
CA ARG A 190 -7.28 17.15 -8.77
C ARG A 190 -7.83 16.65 -7.44
N GLU A 191 -7.44 17.24 -6.32
CA GLU A 191 -7.94 16.87 -4.99
C GLU A 191 -9.46 17.05 -4.89
N LEU A 192 -9.99 18.18 -5.38
CA LEU A 192 -11.42 18.46 -5.38
C LEU A 192 -12.20 17.46 -6.22
N LEU A 193 -11.68 17.10 -7.39
CA LEU A 193 -12.32 16.18 -8.30
C LEU A 193 -12.29 14.75 -7.78
N ASP A 194 -11.14 14.30 -7.24
CA ASP A 194 -10.99 12.98 -6.64
C ASP A 194 -11.93 12.79 -5.44
N ASP A 195 -12.05 13.80 -4.56
CA ASP A 195 -12.94 13.74 -3.40
C ASP A 195 -14.42 13.74 -3.78
N TYR A 196 -14.79 14.49 -4.83
CA TYR A 196 -16.16 14.50 -5.34
C TYR A 196 -16.50 13.15 -5.98
N PHE A 197 -15.65 12.62 -6.83
CA PHE A 197 -15.90 11.35 -7.51
C PHE A 197 -15.99 10.20 -6.52
N ARG A 198 -15.12 10.13 -5.54
CA ARG A 198 -15.16 9.07 -4.52
C ARG A 198 -16.49 9.02 -3.77
N LYS A 199 -17.10 10.20 -3.53
CA LYS A 199 -18.45 10.28 -2.96
C LYS A 199 -19.54 9.90 -3.96
N ALA A 200 -19.41 10.33 -5.22
CA ALA A 200 -20.38 10.08 -6.25
C ALA A 200 -20.39 8.62 -6.74
N THR A 201 -19.27 7.90 -6.59
CA THR A 201 -19.13 6.51 -7.03
C THR A 201 -19.32 5.49 -5.91
N PHE A 202 -19.56 5.94 -4.70
CA PHE A 202 -19.61 5.09 -3.49
C PHE A 202 -20.61 3.93 -3.58
N ASP A 203 -21.81 4.17 -4.15
CA ASP A 203 -22.87 3.18 -4.30
C ASP A 203 -22.87 2.49 -5.68
N ILE A 204 -21.83 2.74 -6.50
CA ILE A 204 -21.73 2.12 -7.83
C ILE A 204 -21.17 0.71 -7.69
N PRO A 205 -21.81 -0.30 -8.30
CA PRO A 205 -21.29 -1.67 -8.31
C PRO A 205 -19.89 -1.77 -8.92
N ASN A 206 -19.07 -2.70 -8.42
CA ASN A 206 -17.68 -2.83 -8.82
C ASN A 206 -17.50 -3.12 -10.32
N ASP A 207 -18.39 -3.89 -10.95
CA ASP A 207 -18.38 -4.13 -12.39
C ASP A 207 -18.47 -2.81 -13.20
N LYS A 208 -19.27 -1.85 -12.72
CA LYS A 208 -19.38 -0.53 -13.31
C LYS A 208 -18.16 0.35 -13.02
N LEU A 209 -17.55 0.20 -11.88
CA LEU A 209 -16.30 0.89 -11.56
C LEU A 209 -15.14 0.36 -12.40
N TRP A 210 -15.09 -0.94 -12.70
CA TRP A 210 -14.14 -1.52 -13.65
C TRP A 210 -14.35 -0.99 -15.06
N GLU A 211 -15.62 -0.92 -15.53
CA GLU A 211 -15.97 -0.32 -16.83
C GLU A 211 -15.51 1.14 -16.90
N MET A 212 -15.77 1.95 -15.87
CA MET A 212 -15.30 3.33 -15.77
C MET A 212 -13.77 3.41 -15.80
N SER A 213 -13.09 2.53 -15.09
CA SER A 213 -11.62 2.49 -15.05
C SER A 213 -11.02 2.20 -16.41
N ALA A 214 -11.59 1.27 -17.16
CA ALA A 214 -11.20 0.99 -18.55
C ALA A 214 -11.45 2.19 -19.48
N GLN A 215 -12.52 2.95 -19.27
CA GLN A 215 -12.80 4.19 -20.03
C GLN A 215 -11.77 5.29 -19.68
N LEU A 216 -11.35 5.40 -18.42
CA LEU A 216 -10.30 6.34 -18.01
C LEU A 216 -8.91 5.95 -18.58
N THR A 217 -8.62 4.67 -18.66
CA THR A 217 -7.42 4.15 -19.33
C THR A 217 -7.43 4.52 -20.82
N GLU A 218 -8.56 4.32 -21.50
CA GLU A 218 -8.71 4.68 -22.92
C GLU A 218 -8.56 6.19 -23.11
N LEU A 219 -9.13 7.01 -22.24
CA LEU A 219 -8.94 8.46 -22.26
C LEU A 219 -7.45 8.83 -22.10
N GLY A 220 -6.76 8.24 -21.13
CA GLY A 220 -5.34 8.45 -20.91
C GLY A 220 -4.49 8.06 -22.12
N LYS A 221 -4.82 6.92 -22.76
CA LYS A 221 -4.18 6.45 -23.98
C LYS A 221 -4.35 7.47 -25.12
N ARG A 222 -5.58 7.88 -25.41
CA ARG A 222 -5.86 8.84 -26.48
C ARG A 222 -5.18 10.20 -26.27
N LEU A 223 -5.11 10.66 -25.02
CA LEU A 223 -4.37 11.89 -24.69
C LEU A 223 -2.87 11.72 -24.94
N SER A 224 -2.30 10.55 -24.61
CA SER A 224 -0.89 10.24 -24.87
C SER A 224 -0.59 10.16 -26.37
N GLU A 225 -1.50 9.59 -27.18
CA GLU A 225 -1.38 9.48 -28.63
C GLU A 225 -1.38 10.83 -29.36
N LEU A 226 -1.83 11.92 -28.72
CA LEU A 226 -1.76 13.26 -29.30
C LEU A 226 -0.30 13.75 -29.43
N ASP A 227 0.62 13.24 -28.62
CA ASP A 227 2.05 13.63 -28.56
C ASP A 227 2.26 15.15 -28.47
N ILE A 228 1.41 15.80 -27.66
CA ILE A 228 1.45 17.26 -27.45
C ILE A 228 2.25 17.56 -26.20
N LYS A 229 3.30 18.36 -26.36
CA LYS A 229 4.05 18.99 -25.26
C LYS A 229 3.77 20.49 -25.23
N PHE A 230 3.68 21.05 -24.05
CA PHE A 230 3.44 22.49 -23.88
C PHE A 230 4.10 23.00 -22.59
N GLU A 231 4.31 24.32 -22.53
CA GLU A 231 4.78 25.02 -21.35
C GLU A 231 3.60 25.45 -20.49
N SER A 232 3.51 24.88 -19.28
CA SER A 232 2.53 25.33 -18.28
C SER A 232 3.10 26.50 -17.48
N PRO A 233 2.33 27.55 -17.19
CA PRO A 233 2.74 28.54 -16.18
C PRO A 233 2.72 27.93 -14.78
N ASP A 234 3.48 28.51 -13.87
CA ASP A 234 3.36 28.22 -12.44
C ASP A 234 2.07 28.86 -11.89
N ILE A 235 1.21 28.05 -11.24
CA ILE A 235 -0.06 28.52 -10.63
C ILE A 235 -0.10 28.08 -9.16
N PRO A 236 0.61 28.80 -8.26
CA PRO A 236 0.81 28.37 -6.87
C PRO A 236 -0.51 28.19 -6.09
N VAL A 237 -1.52 29.02 -6.34
CA VAL A 237 -2.84 28.92 -5.68
C VAL A 237 -3.53 27.56 -5.97
N LEU A 238 -3.28 27.00 -7.16
CA LEU A 238 -3.81 25.69 -7.53
C LEU A 238 -2.84 24.54 -7.23
N GLY A 239 -1.60 24.83 -6.79
CA GLY A 239 -0.57 23.84 -6.61
C GLY A 239 -0.08 23.21 -7.94
N ILE A 240 -0.31 23.90 -9.08
CA ILE A 240 0.18 23.47 -10.39
C ILE A 240 1.57 24.07 -10.59
N LYS A 241 2.56 23.20 -10.77
CA LYS A 241 3.93 23.64 -11.06
C LYS A 241 4.09 23.99 -12.53
N GLY A 242 4.80 25.10 -12.80
CA GLY A 242 5.22 25.45 -14.15
C GLY A 242 6.24 24.47 -14.72
N GLY A 243 6.34 24.41 -16.05
CA GLY A 243 7.29 23.55 -16.74
C GLY A 243 6.74 22.93 -18.02
N THR A 244 7.59 22.16 -18.70
CA THR A 244 7.21 21.43 -19.91
C THR A 244 6.51 20.12 -19.55
N TYR A 245 5.31 19.95 -20.04
CA TYR A 245 4.50 18.73 -19.79
C TYR A 245 4.06 18.11 -21.12
N ASP A 246 4.01 16.77 -21.11
CA ASP A 246 3.12 16.01 -21.96
C ASP A 246 1.68 16.25 -21.54
N ILE A 247 0.73 16.38 -22.49
CA ILE A 247 -0.67 16.73 -22.20
C ILE A 247 -1.35 15.69 -21.31
N GLN A 248 -1.10 14.39 -21.53
CA GLN A 248 -1.66 13.32 -20.70
C GLN A 248 -1.16 13.43 -19.26
N ARG A 249 0.14 13.62 -19.05
CA ARG A 249 0.73 13.76 -17.73
C ARG A 249 0.29 15.02 -17.01
N PHE A 250 0.09 16.12 -17.73
CA PHE A 250 -0.45 17.34 -17.16
C PHE A 250 -1.88 17.17 -16.65
N ILE A 251 -2.76 16.54 -17.45
CA ILE A 251 -4.13 16.23 -17.04
C ILE A 251 -4.13 15.24 -15.88
N TYR A 252 -3.34 14.18 -15.97
CA TYR A 252 -3.21 13.15 -14.96
C TYR A 252 -2.80 13.71 -13.58
N TRP A 253 -1.79 14.55 -13.51
CA TRP A 253 -1.29 15.06 -12.23
C TRP A 253 -2.14 16.18 -11.64
N ASN A 254 -2.78 16.99 -12.48
CA ASN A 254 -3.40 18.22 -12.03
C ASN A 254 -4.94 18.21 -12.03
N PHE A 255 -5.60 17.30 -12.78
CA PHE A 255 -7.05 17.34 -12.93
C PHE A 255 -7.75 16.02 -12.74
N LEU A 256 -7.41 14.97 -13.50
CA LEU A 256 -8.16 13.71 -13.53
C LEU A 256 -7.21 12.53 -13.63
N LYS A 257 -7.34 11.53 -12.74
CA LYS A 257 -6.59 10.29 -12.89
C LYS A 257 -7.13 9.51 -14.09
N CYS A 258 -6.41 9.63 -15.20
CA CYS A 258 -6.57 8.82 -16.41
C CYS A 258 -5.20 8.18 -16.71
N PHE A 259 -4.84 7.21 -15.88
CA PHE A 259 -3.52 6.58 -15.95
C PHE A 259 -3.36 5.79 -17.23
N TRP A 260 -2.26 6.01 -17.91
CA TRP A 260 -1.81 5.25 -19.06
C TRP A 260 -0.27 5.19 -19.11
N ARG A 261 0.23 4.00 -19.31
CA ARG A 261 1.62 3.71 -19.68
C ARG A 261 1.61 2.53 -20.65
N GLU A 262 2.26 2.69 -21.79
CA GLU A 262 2.29 1.69 -22.85
C GLU A 262 2.98 0.40 -22.40
N ASP A 263 4.09 0.53 -21.66
CA ASP A 263 4.88 -0.56 -21.11
C ASP A 263 4.14 -1.39 -20.03
N TRP A 264 3.09 -0.86 -19.42
CA TRP A 264 2.26 -1.57 -18.43
C TRP A 264 1.09 -2.32 -19.06
N GLY A 265 0.73 -1.99 -20.28
CA GLY A 265 -0.45 -2.55 -20.93
C GLY A 265 -1.77 -2.09 -20.33
N LYS A 266 -2.86 -2.51 -20.98
CA LYS A 266 -4.21 -2.03 -20.64
C LYS A 266 -4.67 -2.51 -19.27
N GLU A 267 -4.50 -3.80 -18.97
CA GLU A 267 -5.02 -4.42 -17.74
C GLU A 267 -4.43 -3.79 -16.47
N MET A 268 -3.11 -3.57 -16.43
CA MET A 268 -2.46 -2.90 -15.30
C MET A 268 -2.87 -1.42 -15.18
N CYS A 269 -3.10 -0.74 -16.31
CA CYS A 269 -3.59 0.63 -16.29
C CYS A 269 -5.03 0.71 -15.79
N ASP A 270 -5.90 -0.23 -16.17
CA ASP A 270 -7.27 -0.35 -15.68
C ASP A 270 -7.29 -0.57 -14.16
N ALA A 271 -6.50 -1.51 -13.65
CA ALA A 271 -6.36 -1.78 -12.23
C ALA A 271 -5.83 -0.56 -11.45
N THR A 272 -4.88 0.20 -12.03
CA THR A 272 -4.34 1.42 -11.43
C THR A 272 -5.37 2.55 -11.36
N ASN A 273 -6.27 2.67 -12.33
CA ASN A 273 -7.37 3.62 -12.29
C ASN A 273 -8.46 3.16 -11.31
N PHE A 274 -8.75 1.86 -11.25
CA PHE A 274 -9.68 1.25 -10.32
C PHE A 274 -9.28 1.48 -8.85
N ASP A 275 -8.03 1.21 -8.50
CA ASP A 275 -7.48 1.42 -7.15
C ASP A 275 -7.65 2.83 -6.62
N TRP A 276 -7.74 3.79 -7.51
CA TRP A 276 -7.82 5.18 -7.11
C TRP A 276 -9.25 5.62 -6.80
N TYR A 277 -10.22 5.18 -7.60
CA TYR A 277 -11.59 5.67 -7.49
C TYR A 277 -12.55 4.72 -6.77
N ALA A 278 -12.30 3.42 -6.83
CA ALA A 278 -13.18 2.43 -6.22
C ALA A 278 -13.16 2.41 -4.69
N PRO A 279 -11.99 2.47 -3.98
CA PRO A 279 -11.98 2.47 -2.54
C PRO A 279 -12.55 3.76 -1.95
N SER A 280 -13.42 3.62 -0.94
CA SER A 280 -13.97 4.76 -0.18
C SER A 280 -12.89 5.50 0.61
N ASN A 281 -11.93 4.74 1.15
CA ASN A 281 -10.81 5.29 1.90
C ASN A 281 -9.58 5.46 0.99
N ALA A 282 -9.14 6.70 0.79
CA ALA A 282 -7.88 7.02 0.10
C ALA A 282 -7.37 8.40 0.53
N LYS A 283 -6.85 8.49 1.75
CA LYS A 283 -6.33 9.74 2.32
C LYS A 283 -5.01 10.13 1.64
N ARG A 284 -4.83 11.42 1.40
CA ARG A 284 -3.60 12.01 0.83
C ARG A 284 -2.99 12.98 1.83
N TYR A 285 -1.68 13.09 1.80
CA TYR A 285 -0.89 13.86 2.76
C TYR A 285 -0.06 14.93 2.08
N SER A 286 0.11 16.08 2.73
CA SER A 286 1.26 16.94 2.45
C SER A 286 2.51 16.38 3.13
N LYS A 287 3.68 16.85 2.72
CA LYS A 287 4.94 16.46 3.39
C LYS A 287 4.89 16.74 4.88
N SER A 288 4.45 17.95 5.25
CA SER A 288 4.34 18.36 6.65
C SER A 288 3.34 17.53 7.46
N ASP A 289 2.22 17.08 6.83
CA ASP A 289 1.26 16.19 7.52
C ASP A 289 1.90 14.84 7.82
N PHE A 290 2.67 14.28 6.88
CA PHE A 290 3.32 12.99 7.07
C PHE A 290 4.48 13.07 8.07
N GLU A 291 5.35 14.08 7.96
CA GLU A 291 6.42 14.35 8.94
C GLU A 291 5.85 14.54 10.35
N LYS A 292 4.75 15.28 10.49
CA LYS A 292 4.06 15.45 11.77
C LYS A 292 3.60 14.10 12.34
N MET A 293 2.98 13.24 11.52
CA MET A 293 2.53 11.90 11.94
C MET A 293 3.71 11.06 12.45
N ILE A 294 4.87 11.11 11.78
CA ILE A 294 6.10 10.41 12.19
C ILE A 294 6.57 10.91 13.56
N PHE A 295 6.73 12.23 13.73
CA PHE A 295 7.27 12.83 14.96
C PHE A 295 6.30 12.71 16.15
N GLU A 296 4.99 12.83 15.96
CA GLU A 296 4.00 12.63 17.02
C GLU A 296 4.01 11.20 17.58
N ASN A 297 4.41 10.22 16.76
CA ASN A 297 4.60 8.84 17.20
C ASN A 297 6.04 8.54 17.66
N LYS A 298 6.86 9.59 17.90
CA LYS A 298 8.23 9.50 18.41
C LYS A 298 9.16 8.65 17.55
N MET A 299 8.93 8.67 16.25
CA MET A 299 9.77 7.98 15.27
C MET A 299 10.80 8.97 14.70
N GLU A 300 12.02 8.50 14.47
CA GLU A 300 13.11 9.23 13.83
C GLU A 300 13.24 8.81 12.36
N ILE A 301 13.41 9.77 11.47
CA ILE A 301 13.53 9.53 10.02
C ILE A 301 14.93 8.99 9.70
N ILE A 302 15.02 7.76 9.20
CA ILE A 302 16.25 7.13 8.71
C ILE A 302 16.41 7.36 7.20
N SER A 303 15.34 7.17 6.44
CA SER A 303 15.28 7.49 5.02
C SER A 303 13.92 8.12 4.70
N PHE A 304 13.91 9.04 3.74
CA PHE A 304 12.69 9.70 3.28
C PHE A 304 12.74 9.85 1.76
N HIS A 305 11.78 9.24 1.10
CA HIS A 305 11.59 9.32 -0.34
C HIS A 305 10.42 10.25 -0.66
N GLU A 306 10.58 11.06 -1.68
CA GLU A 306 9.56 12.00 -2.16
C GLU A 306 9.47 11.96 -3.68
N GLU A 307 8.29 11.64 -4.19
CA GLU A 307 7.96 11.73 -5.60
C GLU A 307 6.55 12.31 -5.81
N ASP A 308 6.12 12.48 -7.06
CA ASP A 308 4.80 13.04 -7.36
C ASP A 308 3.65 12.13 -6.92
N ALA A 309 3.88 10.83 -6.81
CA ALA A 309 2.87 9.86 -6.36
C ALA A 309 2.73 9.84 -4.85
N CYS A 310 3.84 9.89 -4.11
CA CYS A 310 3.88 9.51 -2.70
C CYS A 310 4.93 10.24 -1.86
N TYR A 311 4.83 10.02 -0.56
CA TYR A 311 5.92 10.06 0.40
C TYR A 311 6.08 8.68 1.00
N SER A 312 7.31 8.24 1.19
CA SER A 312 7.63 6.99 1.87
C SER A 312 8.95 7.10 2.64
N GLY A 313 9.26 6.13 3.45
CA GLY A 313 10.52 6.12 4.15
C GLY A 313 10.59 5.05 5.23
N ARG A 314 11.75 4.97 5.87
CA ARG A 314 11.99 4.14 7.05
C ARG A 314 12.18 5.03 8.26
N PHE A 315 11.56 4.65 9.35
CA PHE A 315 11.51 5.42 10.60
C PHE A 315 11.91 4.50 11.74
N LYS A 316 12.82 4.95 12.61
CA LYS A 316 13.31 4.22 13.77
C LYS A 316 12.60 4.69 15.04
N LYS A 317 12.33 3.75 15.95
CA LYS A 317 11.81 4.05 17.28
C LYS A 317 12.91 4.50 18.23
#